data_20f5058146e73ae6df75b64b9255f279
#
_entry.id   20f5058146e73ae6df75b64b9255f279
#
_cell.length_a   1.000
_cell.length_b   1.000
_cell.length_c   1.000
_cell.angle_alpha   90.00
_cell.angle_beta   90.00
_cell.angle_gamma   90.00
#
_symmetry.space_group_name_H-M   'P 1'
#
loop_
_entity.id
_entity.type
_entity.pdbx_description
1 polymer ?
#
loop_
_entity_poly.entity_id
_entity_poly.type
_entity_poly.pdbx_seq_one_letter_code
_entity_poly.pdbx_strand_id
1 'polypeptide(L)'
;MKPNKPVLVAIGATAAIAIGVLAFRGLAEPSGSTATGPAGGNAPAGAATAVPAPIAGEASHDPAAETAPYRDSTASVADLRRLVESPHLTAEQQTELLNLKQALLDDAQSDSQALRGLIDALRMDPGSSTAEHLLSILGEVRDPAVEQLGLEMSIADDSQVQAVGLDLLSRLGIAGQDTYELTRQLLADPTRDPEVLRSAIHALPDIPLPASEMNGTVARLGELSATHADIGVRSESLFKLGALAKDANDLRPVIDALARDRHIDERISAAMAIRNSQVVDDGLRRQLLDMMSNPDELWEIRHYAAESLRRFKLSEDDYRQYQRFNEELEVIQRGG
;
A
#
# COMPACT_ATOMS: atom_id res chain seq x y z
N MET A 1 -31.66 -20.71 -41.35
CA MET A 1 -30.51 -20.57 -40.49
C MET A 1 -30.29 -19.09 -40.19
N LYS A 2 -30.62 -18.65 -38.99
CA LYS A 2 -30.43 -17.27 -38.53
C LYS A 2 -29.12 -17.22 -37.75
N PRO A 3 -28.27 -16.20 -37.94
CA PRO A 3 -27.02 -16.11 -37.18
C PRO A 3 -27.31 -15.65 -35.75
N ASN A 4 -26.75 -16.39 -34.78
CA ASN A 4 -26.76 -16.03 -33.35
C ASN A 4 -25.94 -14.78 -33.15
N LYS A 5 -26.56 -13.77 -32.52
CA LYS A 5 -25.86 -12.59 -31.99
C LYS A 5 -25.11 -12.99 -30.70
N PRO A 6 -23.85 -12.59 -30.50
CA PRO A 6 -23.19 -12.78 -29.22
C PRO A 6 -23.84 -11.85 -28.17
N VAL A 7 -24.24 -12.44 -27.07
CA VAL A 7 -24.69 -11.74 -25.86
C VAL A 7 -23.42 -11.19 -25.21
N LEU A 8 -23.25 -9.87 -25.24
CA LEU A 8 -22.28 -9.17 -24.43
C LEU A 8 -22.76 -9.25 -22.97
N VAL A 9 -22.18 -10.14 -22.20
CA VAL A 9 -22.29 -10.13 -20.74
C VAL A 9 -21.37 -9.03 -20.24
N ALA A 10 -21.97 -7.91 -19.84
CA ALA A 10 -21.26 -6.88 -19.10
C ALA A 10 -20.97 -7.43 -17.68
N ILE A 11 -19.78 -7.95 -17.49
CA ILE A 11 -19.24 -8.26 -16.17
C ILE A 11 -18.80 -6.93 -15.57
N GLY A 12 -19.69 -6.34 -14.77
CA GLY A 12 -19.34 -5.25 -13.87
C GLY A 12 -18.48 -5.79 -12.72
N ALA A 13 -17.20 -5.94 -12.95
CA ALA A 13 -16.23 -6.15 -11.89
C ALA A 13 -15.84 -4.77 -11.34
N THR A 14 -16.57 -4.31 -10.34
CA THR A 14 -16.13 -3.24 -9.45
C THR A 14 -15.10 -3.84 -8.46
N ALA A 15 -13.93 -4.21 -8.96
CA ALA A 15 -12.75 -4.32 -8.15
C ALA A 15 -12.09 -2.93 -8.20
N ALA A 16 -12.48 -2.06 -7.27
CA ALA A 16 -11.72 -0.87 -6.96
C ALA A 16 -10.43 -1.31 -6.24
N ILE A 17 -9.47 -1.82 -7.02
CA ILE A 17 -8.10 -1.90 -6.56
C ILE A 17 -7.63 -0.44 -6.49
N ALA A 18 -7.55 0.09 -5.27
CA ALA A 18 -6.88 1.35 -5.02
C ALA A 18 -5.42 1.18 -5.43
N ILE A 19 -5.13 1.54 -6.69
CA ILE A 19 -3.76 1.67 -7.16
C ILE A 19 -3.21 2.91 -6.44
N GLY A 20 -2.56 2.69 -5.30
CA GLY A 20 -1.74 3.70 -4.65
C GLY A 20 -0.62 4.06 -5.62
N VAL A 21 -0.77 5.18 -6.31
CA VAL A 21 0.31 5.81 -7.08
C VAL A 21 1.32 6.32 -6.05
N LEU A 22 2.29 5.48 -5.69
CA LEU A 22 3.52 5.92 -5.05
C LEU A 22 4.30 6.75 -6.06
N ALA A 23 4.16 8.07 -5.94
CA ALA A 23 5.00 9.03 -6.64
C ALA A 23 6.45 8.83 -6.15
N PHE A 24 7.27 8.23 -6.99
CA PHE A 24 8.71 8.14 -6.82
C PHE A 24 9.29 9.57 -6.86
N ARG A 25 9.58 10.12 -5.68
CA ARG A 25 10.44 11.31 -5.56
C ARG A 25 11.89 10.88 -5.64
N GLY A 26 12.55 11.48 -6.63
CA GLY A 26 13.92 11.43 -7.06
C GLY A 26 14.98 10.93 -6.08
N LEU A 27 15.73 9.92 -6.54
CA LEU A 27 17.04 9.57 -6.06
C LEU A 27 18.02 10.71 -6.39
N ALA A 28 18.48 11.43 -5.36
CA ALA A 28 19.66 12.27 -5.46
C ALA A 28 20.88 11.37 -5.48
N GLU A 29 21.70 11.51 -6.51
CA GLU A 29 22.99 10.85 -6.62
C GLU A 29 23.94 11.29 -5.48
N PRO A 30 24.69 10.40 -4.86
CA PRO A 30 25.78 10.78 -3.96
C PRO A 30 27.03 11.12 -4.76
N SER A 31 27.34 12.39 -4.84
CA SER A 31 28.66 12.86 -5.31
C SER A 31 29.76 12.36 -4.37
N GLY A 32 30.64 11.57 -4.89
CA GLY A 32 31.86 11.12 -4.22
C GLY A 32 32.79 12.26 -3.90
N SER A 33 33.34 12.28 -2.69
CA SER A 33 34.59 12.96 -2.36
C SER A 33 35.42 12.11 -1.43
N THR A 34 36.53 11.63 -1.97
CA THR A 34 37.66 11.03 -1.27
C THR A 34 38.45 12.09 -0.55
N ALA A 35 38.71 11.91 0.75
CA ALA A 35 39.90 12.50 1.40
C ALA A 35 40.36 11.65 2.59
N THR A 36 41.59 11.24 2.48
CA THR A 36 42.48 10.50 3.33
C THR A 36 42.83 11.23 4.63
N GLY A 37 42.93 10.49 5.76
CA GLY A 37 43.40 10.63 7.12
C GLY A 37 44.52 11.64 7.44
N PRO A 38 45.29 11.58 8.58
CA PRO A 38 45.21 10.70 9.74
C PRO A 38 45.25 11.40 11.13
N ALA A 39 44.97 10.61 12.15
CA ALA A 39 45.52 10.57 13.54
C ALA A 39 45.86 11.83 14.34
N GLY A 40 45.38 11.86 15.61
CA GLY A 40 46.15 12.46 16.69
C GLY A 40 45.38 13.23 17.75
N GLY A 41 45.16 12.64 18.91
CA GLY A 41 45.64 13.20 20.15
C GLY A 41 44.73 14.10 21.00
N ASN A 42 44.41 13.57 22.18
CA ASN A 42 44.34 14.26 23.48
C ASN A 42 43.14 15.20 23.82
N ALA A 43 42.41 14.76 24.84
CA ALA A 43 41.71 15.63 25.77
C ALA A 43 42.72 16.42 26.63
N PRO A 44 42.38 17.57 27.24
CA PRO A 44 41.78 17.51 28.57
C PRO A 44 40.72 18.58 28.93
N ALA A 45 39.90 18.16 29.88
CA ALA A 45 39.31 18.87 31.03
C ALA A 45 39.11 20.40 31.03
N GLY A 46 37.88 20.76 31.46
CA GLY A 46 37.66 21.82 32.46
C GLY A 46 37.17 23.16 31.93
N ALA A 47 35.97 23.54 32.28
CA ALA A 47 35.65 24.74 33.01
C ALA A 47 34.19 25.16 32.86
N ALA A 48 33.57 25.22 33.93
CA ALA A 48 32.45 25.85 34.54
C ALA A 48 31.92 27.19 33.94
N THR A 49 30.57 27.28 34.08
CA THR A 49 29.77 28.46 34.37
C THR A 49 29.70 29.64 33.41
N ALA A 50 28.51 29.88 32.88
CA ALA A 50 27.87 31.19 32.96
C ALA A 50 26.36 31.04 32.52
N VAL A 51 25.47 31.30 33.46
CA VAL A 51 24.02 31.55 33.26
C VAL A 51 23.86 32.98 32.76
N PRO A 52 23.26 33.29 31.60
CA PRO A 52 22.81 34.64 31.31
C PRO A 52 21.37 34.85 31.84
N ALA A 53 21.15 35.97 32.44
CA ALA A 53 19.91 36.49 32.96
C ALA A 53 18.82 36.68 31.90
N PRO A 54 17.52 36.71 32.31
CA PRO A 54 16.41 36.85 31.37
C PRO A 54 16.32 38.29 30.86
N ILE A 55 16.34 38.43 29.54
CA ILE A 55 16.01 39.66 28.84
C ILE A 55 14.47 39.70 28.78
N ALA A 56 13.89 40.64 29.57
CA ALA A 56 12.50 41.06 29.44
C ALA A 56 12.34 41.80 28.10
N GLY A 57 11.82 41.10 27.11
CA GLY A 57 11.33 41.65 25.85
C GLY A 57 9.80 41.66 25.93
N GLU A 58 9.19 42.83 26.15
CA GLU A 58 7.76 43.02 25.98
C GLU A 58 7.38 42.70 24.53
N ALA A 59 6.81 41.50 24.30
CA ALA A 59 6.15 41.16 23.04
C ALA A 59 4.84 41.98 22.97
N SER A 60 4.85 42.98 22.14
CA SER A 60 3.66 43.72 21.70
C SER A 60 2.65 42.71 21.13
N HIS A 61 1.60 42.46 21.87
CA HIS A 61 0.46 41.66 21.45
C HIS A 61 -0.30 42.46 20.41
N ASP A 62 -0.20 42.10 19.16
CA ASP A 62 -1.02 42.64 18.07
C ASP A 62 -2.39 41.91 18.10
N PRO A 63 -3.50 42.58 18.49
CA PRO A 63 -4.80 41.94 18.63
C PRO A 63 -5.56 41.78 17.31
N ALA A 64 -4.89 41.89 16.17
CA ALA A 64 -5.48 41.78 14.83
C ALA A 64 -5.04 40.54 14.06
N ALA A 65 -4.66 39.45 14.73
CA ALA A 65 -4.67 38.14 14.07
C ALA A 65 -6.15 37.77 13.86
N GLU A 66 -6.63 38.15 12.68
CA GLU A 66 -7.93 37.81 12.12
C GLU A 66 -8.12 36.30 12.29
N THR A 67 -8.93 35.90 13.27
CA THR A 67 -9.31 34.49 13.47
C THR A 67 -10.05 34.06 12.21
N ALA A 68 -9.37 33.33 11.34
CA ALA A 68 -10.03 32.59 10.27
C ALA A 68 -11.23 31.85 10.88
N PRO A 69 -12.41 31.88 10.26
CA PRO A 69 -13.59 31.27 10.85
C PRO A 69 -13.30 29.79 11.07
N TYR A 70 -13.34 29.36 12.31
CA TYR A 70 -13.24 27.97 12.73
C TYR A 70 -14.26 27.14 11.94
N ARG A 71 -13.78 26.27 11.03
CA ARG A 71 -14.64 25.28 10.39
C ARG A 71 -14.90 24.17 11.38
N ASP A 72 -16.15 24.00 11.75
CA ASP A 72 -16.58 22.86 12.56
C ASP A 72 -16.28 21.54 11.78
N SER A 73 -15.27 20.80 12.20
CA SER A 73 -14.89 19.52 11.59
C SER A 73 -16.05 18.50 11.60
N THR A 74 -16.98 18.64 12.55
CA THR A 74 -18.20 17.82 12.63
C THR A 74 -19.12 18.10 11.44
N ALA A 75 -19.29 19.35 11.05
CA ALA A 75 -20.05 19.73 9.86
C ALA A 75 -19.39 19.18 8.58
N SER A 76 -18.08 19.23 8.50
CA SER A 76 -17.32 18.72 7.36
C SER A 76 -17.37 17.17 7.22
N VAL A 77 -17.42 16.42 8.32
CA VAL A 77 -17.65 14.95 8.28
C VAL A 77 -19.09 14.65 7.84
N ALA A 78 -20.08 15.46 8.25
CA ALA A 78 -21.45 15.32 7.79
C ALA A 78 -21.57 15.58 6.28
N ASP A 79 -20.84 16.57 5.74
CA ASP A 79 -20.79 16.83 4.31
C ASP A 79 -20.11 15.69 3.53
N LEU A 80 -19.02 15.12 4.07
CA LEU A 80 -18.38 13.95 3.51
C LEU A 80 -19.38 12.78 3.41
N ARG A 81 -20.10 12.49 4.49
CA ARG A 81 -21.12 11.43 4.53
C ARG A 81 -22.21 11.68 3.47
N ARG A 82 -22.73 12.88 3.39
CA ARG A 82 -23.76 13.24 2.41
C ARG A 82 -23.30 13.00 0.95
N LEU A 83 -22.06 13.35 0.64
CA LEU A 83 -21.51 13.14 -0.71
C LEU A 83 -21.29 11.66 -1.00
N VAL A 84 -20.71 10.92 -0.05
CA VAL A 84 -20.38 9.49 -0.21
C VAL A 84 -21.62 8.62 -0.32
N GLU A 85 -22.71 8.93 0.40
CA GLU A 85 -23.99 8.21 0.33
C GLU A 85 -24.79 8.47 -0.95
N SER A 86 -24.31 9.41 -1.79
CA SER A 86 -24.96 9.68 -3.09
C SER A 86 -24.70 8.53 -4.07
N PRO A 87 -25.74 7.87 -4.63
CA PRO A 87 -25.54 6.69 -5.48
C PRO A 87 -24.84 6.98 -6.81
N HIS A 88 -24.84 8.23 -7.25
CA HIS A 88 -24.16 8.69 -8.47
C HIS A 88 -23.62 10.09 -8.25
N LEU A 89 -22.31 10.22 -8.18
CA LEU A 89 -21.66 11.51 -8.11
C LEU A 89 -21.53 12.13 -9.52
N THR A 90 -22.00 13.36 -9.66
CA THR A 90 -21.70 14.17 -10.85
C THR A 90 -20.19 14.58 -10.85
N ALA A 91 -19.67 15.01 -11.99
CA ALA A 91 -18.29 15.50 -12.07
C ALA A 91 -18.00 16.66 -11.09
N GLU A 92 -18.99 17.52 -10.86
CA GLU A 92 -18.91 18.59 -9.87
C GLU A 92 -18.82 18.05 -8.44
N GLN A 93 -19.68 17.09 -8.09
CA GLN A 93 -19.66 16.43 -6.78
C GLN A 93 -18.38 15.60 -6.53
N GLN A 94 -17.80 15.00 -7.57
CA GLN A 94 -16.50 14.34 -7.46
C GLN A 94 -15.40 15.35 -7.12
N THR A 95 -15.43 16.52 -7.77
CA THR A 95 -14.49 17.60 -7.46
C THR A 95 -14.72 18.15 -6.05
N GLU A 96 -15.98 18.32 -5.63
CA GLU A 96 -16.35 18.73 -4.27
C GLU A 96 -15.83 17.73 -3.23
N LEU A 97 -15.98 16.42 -3.47
CA LEU A 97 -15.48 15.36 -2.59
C LEU A 97 -13.97 15.39 -2.44
N LEU A 98 -13.23 15.58 -3.55
CA LEU A 98 -11.76 15.71 -3.49
C LEU A 98 -11.31 16.94 -2.70
N ASN A 99 -11.96 18.09 -2.93
CA ASN A 99 -11.65 19.33 -2.22
C ASN A 99 -11.99 19.21 -0.72
N LEU A 100 -13.10 18.55 -0.38
CA LEU A 100 -13.49 18.31 1.00
C LEU A 100 -12.50 17.39 1.71
N LYS A 101 -12.07 16.31 1.07
CA LYS A 101 -11.04 15.42 1.62
C LYS A 101 -9.74 16.17 1.90
N GLN A 102 -9.30 17.01 0.97
CA GLN A 102 -8.09 17.80 1.16
C GLN A 102 -8.25 18.80 2.31
N ALA A 103 -9.40 19.48 2.41
CA ALA A 103 -9.65 20.40 3.51
C ALA A 103 -9.67 19.70 4.88
N LEU A 104 -10.30 18.51 4.96
CA LEU A 104 -10.28 17.69 6.18
C LEU A 104 -8.88 17.21 6.57
N LEU A 105 -8.04 16.88 5.59
CA LEU A 105 -6.64 16.52 5.82
C LEU A 105 -5.84 17.71 6.36
N ASP A 106 -5.97 18.88 5.74
CA ASP A 106 -5.28 20.12 6.15
C ASP A 106 -5.71 20.53 7.57
N ASP A 107 -7.01 20.43 7.87
CA ASP A 107 -7.54 20.70 9.19
C ASP A 107 -6.99 19.71 10.22
N ALA A 108 -6.97 18.41 9.92
CA ALA A 108 -6.46 17.37 10.83
C ALA A 108 -4.96 17.50 11.10
N GLN A 109 -4.17 18.00 10.14
CA GLN A 109 -2.73 18.22 10.30
C GLN A 109 -2.41 19.49 11.11
N SER A 110 -3.32 20.46 11.15
CA SER A 110 -3.11 21.76 11.79
C SER A 110 -3.84 21.92 13.12
N ASP A 111 -4.94 21.20 13.34
CA ASP A 111 -5.80 21.31 14.53
C ASP A 111 -6.07 19.94 15.18
N SER A 112 -5.58 19.77 16.40
CA SER A 112 -5.78 18.55 17.18
C SER A 112 -7.26 18.26 17.52
N GLN A 113 -8.14 19.27 17.50
CA GLN A 113 -9.57 19.07 17.72
C GLN A 113 -10.24 18.54 16.45
N ALA A 114 -9.85 19.05 15.28
CA ALA A 114 -10.29 18.53 13.99
C ALA A 114 -9.87 17.06 13.85
N LEU A 115 -8.60 16.75 14.16
CA LEU A 115 -8.11 15.38 14.14
C LEU A 115 -8.92 14.45 15.06
N ARG A 116 -9.20 14.88 16.29
CA ARG A 116 -10.05 14.12 17.22
C ARG A 116 -11.45 13.85 16.65
N GLY A 117 -12.04 14.86 15.99
CA GLY A 117 -13.34 14.71 15.34
C GLY A 117 -13.35 13.63 14.26
N LEU A 118 -12.29 13.51 13.45
CA LEU A 118 -12.15 12.45 12.45
C LEU A 118 -11.92 11.06 13.09
N ILE A 119 -11.10 10.99 14.13
CA ILE A 119 -10.87 9.77 14.93
C ILE A 119 -12.17 9.25 15.51
N ASP A 120 -12.94 10.13 16.16
CA ASP A 120 -14.21 9.76 16.77
C ASP A 120 -15.24 9.33 15.71
N ALA A 121 -15.27 10.00 14.55
CA ALA A 121 -16.16 9.62 13.46
C ALA A 121 -15.86 8.21 12.92
N LEU A 122 -14.58 7.85 12.75
CA LEU A 122 -14.17 6.50 12.31
C LEU A 122 -14.49 5.46 13.40
N ARG A 123 -14.25 5.76 14.67
CA ARG A 123 -14.54 4.87 15.80
C ARG A 123 -16.03 4.59 15.96
N MET A 124 -16.90 5.59 15.70
CA MET A 124 -18.34 5.45 15.83
C MET A 124 -18.99 4.58 14.76
N ASP A 125 -18.46 4.61 13.53
CA ASP A 125 -19.08 3.93 12.40
C ASP A 125 -18.00 3.39 11.42
N PRO A 126 -17.20 2.39 11.87
CA PRO A 126 -16.10 1.84 11.08
C PRO A 126 -16.54 1.07 9.84
N GLY A 127 -17.82 0.64 9.78
CA GLY A 127 -18.39 -0.11 8.66
C GLY A 127 -19.07 0.75 7.60
N SER A 128 -19.09 2.07 7.75
CA SER A 128 -19.77 2.94 6.79
C SER A 128 -18.97 3.16 5.50
N SER A 129 -19.65 3.52 4.44
CA SER A 129 -18.99 3.98 3.21
C SER A 129 -18.09 5.22 3.45
N THR A 130 -18.38 6.00 4.49
CA THR A 130 -17.56 7.14 4.91
C THR A 130 -16.24 6.70 5.53
N ALA A 131 -16.20 5.53 6.18
CA ALA A 131 -15.00 5.02 6.86
C ALA A 131 -13.80 4.87 5.91
N GLU A 132 -14.02 4.39 4.67
CA GLU A 132 -12.95 4.29 3.67
C GLU A 132 -12.30 5.64 3.34
N HIS A 133 -13.10 6.70 3.28
CA HIS A 133 -12.61 8.05 3.06
C HIS A 133 -11.89 8.60 4.29
N LEU A 134 -12.40 8.32 5.49
CA LEU A 134 -11.73 8.68 6.75
C LEU A 134 -10.39 7.94 6.90
N LEU A 135 -10.32 6.65 6.56
CA LEU A 135 -9.07 5.88 6.50
C LEU A 135 -8.06 6.51 5.53
N SER A 136 -8.53 6.95 4.35
CA SER A 136 -7.67 7.63 3.38
C SER A 136 -7.10 8.94 3.93
N ILE A 137 -7.88 9.73 4.67
CA ILE A 137 -7.44 10.99 5.27
C ILE A 137 -6.50 10.72 6.44
N LEU A 138 -6.94 9.90 7.42
CA LEU A 138 -6.17 9.59 8.62
C LEU A 138 -4.84 8.88 8.30
N GLY A 139 -4.82 8.05 7.26
CA GLY A 139 -3.59 7.37 6.79
C GLY A 139 -2.49 8.32 6.32
N GLU A 140 -2.80 9.58 6.00
CA GLU A 140 -1.83 10.61 5.64
C GLU A 140 -1.42 11.51 6.83
N VAL A 141 -2.09 11.37 7.98
CA VAL A 141 -1.79 12.16 9.20
C VAL A 141 -0.76 11.43 10.06
N ARG A 142 0.41 12.05 10.24
CA ARG A 142 1.51 11.51 11.07
C ARG A 142 1.38 11.99 12.52
N ASP A 143 0.33 11.52 13.21
CA ASP A 143 0.08 11.83 14.62
C ASP A 143 -0.01 10.54 15.44
N PRO A 144 0.63 10.46 16.63
CA PRO A 144 0.56 9.28 17.50
C PRO A 144 -0.86 8.85 17.90
N ALA A 145 -1.83 9.77 17.92
CA ALA A 145 -3.22 9.43 18.22
C ALA A 145 -3.86 8.58 17.14
N VAL A 146 -3.44 8.76 15.87
CA VAL A 146 -3.93 7.93 14.73
C VAL A 146 -3.34 6.52 14.79
N GLU A 147 -2.05 6.40 15.11
CA GLU A 147 -1.41 5.08 15.34
C GLU A 147 -2.08 4.35 16.49
N GLN A 148 -2.29 5.05 17.61
CA GLN A 148 -2.98 4.49 18.78
C GLN A 148 -4.39 4.01 18.43
N LEU A 149 -5.15 4.77 17.64
CA LEU A 149 -6.46 4.33 17.13
C LEU A 149 -6.35 3.04 16.32
N GLY A 150 -5.40 2.97 15.39
CA GLY A 150 -5.15 1.77 14.60
C GLY A 150 -4.87 0.53 15.44
N LEU A 151 -4.00 0.68 16.46
CA LEU A 151 -3.68 -0.40 17.40
C LEU A 151 -4.90 -0.81 18.25
N GLU A 152 -5.65 0.16 18.80
CA GLU A 152 -6.86 -0.13 19.59
C GLU A 152 -7.90 -0.90 18.77
N MET A 153 -8.19 -0.44 17.55
CA MET A 153 -9.17 -1.08 16.68
C MET A 153 -8.71 -2.47 16.22
N SER A 154 -7.42 -2.65 15.95
CA SER A 154 -6.87 -3.91 15.44
C SER A 154 -6.88 -5.08 16.44
N ILE A 155 -7.14 -4.81 17.73
CA ILE A 155 -7.33 -5.84 18.76
C ILE A 155 -8.80 -6.00 19.21
N ALA A 156 -9.74 -5.35 18.54
CA ALA A 156 -11.16 -5.44 18.84
C ALA A 156 -11.70 -6.88 18.59
N ASP A 157 -12.74 -7.24 19.32
CA ASP A 157 -13.43 -8.53 19.14
C ASP A 157 -14.26 -8.58 17.85
N ASP A 158 -14.72 -7.43 17.37
CA ASP A 158 -15.47 -7.30 16.12
C ASP A 158 -14.50 -7.34 14.93
N SER A 159 -14.68 -8.29 14.02
CA SER A 159 -13.78 -8.50 12.88
C SER A 159 -13.75 -7.33 11.91
N GLN A 160 -14.86 -6.60 11.74
CA GLN A 160 -14.92 -5.43 10.88
C GLN A 160 -14.12 -4.28 11.49
N VAL A 161 -14.28 -4.02 12.80
CA VAL A 161 -13.48 -3.02 13.51
C VAL A 161 -11.99 -3.38 13.46
N GLN A 162 -11.69 -4.67 13.67
CA GLN A 162 -10.32 -5.17 13.61
C GLN A 162 -9.67 -4.97 12.25
N ALA A 163 -10.38 -5.29 11.15
CA ALA A 163 -9.92 -5.08 9.79
C ALA A 163 -9.65 -3.59 9.50
N VAL A 164 -10.55 -2.69 9.91
CA VAL A 164 -10.39 -1.23 9.76
C VAL A 164 -9.16 -0.72 10.51
N GLY A 165 -8.91 -1.21 11.72
CA GLY A 165 -7.70 -0.85 12.48
C GLY A 165 -6.42 -1.27 11.77
N LEU A 166 -6.38 -2.47 11.22
CA LEU A 166 -5.24 -2.99 10.45
C LEU A 166 -5.05 -2.21 9.14
N ASP A 167 -6.12 -1.84 8.44
CA ASP A 167 -6.05 -1.01 7.23
C ASP A 167 -5.48 0.39 7.55
N LEU A 168 -5.87 0.98 8.68
CA LEU A 168 -5.31 2.24 9.12
C LEU A 168 -3.81 2.14 9.38
N LEU A 169 -3.35 1.09 10.09
CA LEU A 169 -1.92 0.84 10.33
C LEU A 169 -1.14 0.64 9.03
N SER A 170 -1.73 -0.08 8.07
CA SER A 170 -1.15 -0.28 6.74
C SER A 170 -0.95 1.04 6.00
N ARG A 171 -1.97 1.91 5.97
CA ARG A 171 -1.92 3.24 5.30
C ARG A 171 -0.92 4.18 5.96
N LEU A 172 -0.79 4.13 7.27
CA LEU A 172 0.22 4.88 8.00
C LEU A 172 1.65 4.44 7.63
N GLY A 173 1.81 3.23 7.10
CA GLY A 173 3.11 2.65 6.78
C GLY A 173 3.99 2.52 8.03
N ILE A 174 3.38 2.38 9.19
CA ILE A 174 4.10 2.25 10.46
C ILE A 174 4.60 0.83 10.58
N ALA A 175 5.91 0.71 10.43
CA ALA A 175 6.62 -0.55 10.55
C ALA A 175 7.11 -0.77 12.00
N GLY A 176 6.22 -0.52 12.98
CA GLY A 176 6.53 -0.75 14.39
C GLY A 176 6.64 -2.24 14.73
N GLN A 177 7.44 -2.57 15.74
CA GLN A 177 7.55 -3.94 16.23
C GLN A 177 6.18 -4.46 16.72
N ASP A 178 5.37 -3.61 17.32
CA ASP A 178 4.03 -3.96 17.84
C ASP A 178 3.08 -4.34 16.71
N THR A 179 3.05 -3.56 15.62
CA THR A 179 2.25 -3.87 14.42
C THR A 179 2.68 -5.18 13.79
N TYR A 180 4.00 -5.41 13.67
CA TYR A 180 4.52 -6.67 13.13
C TYR A 180 4.12 -7.87 13.99
N GLU A 181 4.33 -7.79 15.30
CA GLU A 181 3.98 -8.88 16.22
C GLU A 181 2.47 -9.19 16.20
N LEU A 182 1.64 -8.15 16.17
CA LEU A 182 0.18 -8.28 16.05
C LEU A 182 -0.19 -8.98 14.72
N THR A 183 0.31 -8.51 13.60
CA THR A 183 0.01 -9.12 12.30
C THR A 183 0.49 -10.56 12.23
N ARG A 184 1.67 -10.87 12.77
CA ARG A 184 2.20 -12.23 12.86
C ARG A 184 1.29 -13.14 13.68
N GLN A 185 0.76 -12.66 14.82
CA GLN A 185 -0.18 -13.43 15.66
C GLN A 185 -1.50 -13.68 14.92
N LEU A 186 -2.05 -12.69 14.23
CA LEU A 186 -3.28 -12.84 13.45
C LEU A 186 -3.11 -13.85 12.32
N LEU A 187 -2.00 -13.77 11.58
CA LEU A 187 -1.70 -14.71 10.50
C LEU A 187 -1.41 -16.15 10.98
N ALA A 188 -1.08 -16.36 12.24
CA ALA A 188 -0.87 -17.69 12.79
C ALA A 188 -2.16 -18.52 12.87
N ASP A 189 -3.33 -17.88 12.91
CA ASP A 189 -4.64 -18.54 12.97
C ASP A 189 -5.36 -18.43 11.62
N PRO A 190 -5.34 -19.46 10.76
CA PRO A 190 -5.98 -19.44 9.45
C PRO A 190 -7.52 -19.52 9.51
N THR A 191 -8.10 -19.71 10.68
CA THR A 191 -9.56 -19.80 10.85
C THR A 191 -10.21 -18.45 11.15
N ARG A 192 -9.41 -17.38 11.26
CA ARG A 192 -9.90 -16.02 11.42
C ARG A 192 -10.69 -15.56 10.21
N ASP A 193 -11.50 -14.54 10.43
CA ASP A 193 -12.26 -13.90 9.36
C ASP A 193 -11.32 -13.53 8.19
N PRO A 194 -11.69 -13.88 6.93
CA PRO A 194 -10.85 -13.58 5.76
C PRO A 194 -10.52 -12.10 5.59
N GLU A 195 -11.43 -11.19 5.98
CA GLU A 195 -11.18 -9.75 5.92
C GLU A 195 -10.05 -9.34 6.86
N VAL A 196 -10.08 -9.84 8.11
CA VAL A 196 -9.02 -9.60 9.09
C VAL A 196 -7.68 -10.13 8.59
N LEU A 197 -7.66 -11.34 7.99
CA LEU A 197 -6.43 -11.90 7.43
C LEU A 197 -5.89 -11.06 6.27
N ARG A 198 -6.74 -10.58 5.36
CA ARG A 198 -6.34 -9.70 4.26
C ARG A 198 -5.75 -8.39 4.79
N SER A 199 -6.44 -7.73 5.70
CA SER A 199 -5.94 -6.49 6.31
C SER A 199 -4.64 -6.72 7.10
N ALA A 200 -4.49 -7.87 7.78
CA ALA A 200 -3.23 -8.23 8.44
C ALA A 200 -2.08 -8.44 7.44
N ILE A 201 -2.34 -9.06 6.28
CA ILE A 201 -1.34 -9.22 5.21
C ILE A 201 -0.92 -7.85 4.67
N HIS A 202 -1.86 -6.94 4.45
CA HIS A 202 -1.57 -5.58 4.01
C HIS A 202 -0.75 -4.80 5.04
N ALA A 203 -1.07 -4.95 6.32
CA ALA A 203 -0.38 -4.27 7.42
C ALA A 203 1.03 -4.82 7.72
N LEU A 204 1.42 -5.97 7.14
CA LEU A 204 2.81 -6.45 7.23
C LEU A 204 3.76 -5.38 6.68
N PRO A 205 4.77 -4.97 7.43
CA PRO A 205 5.71 -3.96 6.97
C PRO A 205 6.56 -4.45 5.80
N ASP A 206 6.89 -3.53 4.88
CA ASP A 206 7.83 -3.78 3.77
C ASP A 206 9.28 -3.51 4.16
N ILE A 207 9.57 -3.42 5.47
CA ILE A 207 10.92 -3.19 5.99
C ILE A 207 11.71 -4.49 6.14
N PRO A 208 13.04 -4.41 6.10
CA PRO A 208 13.89 -5.56 6.40
C PRO A 208 13.72 -5.99 7.86
N LEU A 209 13.04 -7.11 8.06
CA LEU A 209 12.96 -7.79 9.35
C LEU A 209 14.24 -8.62 9.60
N PRO A 210 14.55 -8.99 10.84
CA PRO A 210 15.54 -10.02 11.14
C PRO A 210 15.29 -11.28 10.30
N ALA A 211 16.35 -11.93 9.81
CA ALA A 211 16.23 -13.03 8.85
C ALA A 211 15.32 -14.18 9.33
N SER A 212 15.34 -14.50 10.63
CA SER A 212 14.50 -15.55 11.22
C SER A 212 13.01 -15.18 11.18
N GLU A 213 12.67 -13.93 11.45
CA GLU A 213 11.29 -13.43 11.43
C GLU A 213 10.77 -13.35 9.99
N MET A 214 11.59 -12.84 9.07
CA MET A 214 11.26 -12.78 7.66
C MET A 214 10.97 -14.17 7.08
N ASN A 215 11.83 -15.15 7.37
CA ASN A 215 11.63 -16.51 6.87
C ASN A 215 10.34 -17.14 7.41
N GLY A 216 9.99 -16.89 8.68
CA GLY A 216 8.72 -17.34 9.27
C GLY A 216 7.51 -16.69 8.57
N THR A 217 7.58 -15.40 8.29
CA THR A 217 6.52 -14.66 7.59
C THR A 217 6.35 -15.15 6.15
N VAL A 218 7.44 -15.29 5.40
CA VAL A 218 7.44 -15.82 4.02
C VAL A 218 6.85 -17.24 3.98
N ALA A 219 7.28 -18.13 4.89
CA ALA A 219 6.74 -19.49 4.97
C ALA A 219 5.23 -19.48 5.25
N ARG A 220 4.77 -18.62 6.16
CA ARG A 220 3.35 -18.51 6.51
C ARG A 220 2.50 -17.97 5.37
N LEU A 221 2.95 -16.93 4.66
CA LEU A 221 2.28 -16.42 3.47
C LEU A 221 2.23 -17.49 2.37
N GLY A 222 3.30 -18.28 2.20
CA GLY A 222 3.33 -19.40 1.26
C GLY A 222 2.28 -20.47 1.61
N GLU A 223 2.10 -20.81 2.88
CA GLU A 223 1.06 -21.71 3.34
C GLU A 223 -0.35 -21.16 3.08
N LEU A 224 -0.61 -19.90 3.46
CA LEU A 224 -1.91 -19.25 3.22
C LEU A 224 -2.24 -19.20 1.73
N SER A 225 -1.28 -18.84 0.88
CA SER A 225 -1.48 -18.78 -0.57
C SER A 225 -1.80 -20.14 -1.21
N ALA A 226 -1.33 -21.22 -0.62
CA ALA A 226 -1.55 -22.56 -1.13
C ALA A 226 -2.84 -23.22 -0.62
N THR A 227 -3.26 -22.94 0.62
CA THR A 227 -4.23 -23.78 1.33
C THR A 227 -5.46 -23.03 1.85
N HIS A 228 -5.45 -21.71 1.95
CA HIS A 228 -6.57 -20.99 2.52
C HIS A 228 -7.83 -21.13 1.66
N ALA A 229 -9.02 -21.26 2.29
CA ALA A 229 -10.28 -21.46 1.57
C ALA A 229 -10.69 -20.21 0.76
N ASP A 230 -10.48 -19.01 1.33
CA ASP A 230 -10.82 -17.73 0.68
C ASP A 230 -9.79 -17.36 -0.39
N ILE A 231 -10.27 -17.04 -1.60
CA ILE A 231 -9.42 -16.68 -2.75
C ILE A 231 -8.70 -15.35 -2.50
N GLY A 232 -9.37 -14.38 -1.86
CA GLY A 232 -8.80 -13.07 -1.55
C GLY A 232 -7.57 -13.22 -0.64
N VAL A 233 -7.67 -14.03 0.42
CA VAL A 233 -6.52 -14.31 1.31
C VAL A 233 -5.38 -14.97 0.53
N ARG A 234 -5.67 -15.93 -0.37
CA ARG A 234 -4.63 -16.55 -1.20
C ARG A 234 -3.95 -15.53 -2.11
N SER A 235 -4.75 -14.70 -2.79
CA SER A 235 -4.27 -13.67 -3.73
C SER A 235 -3.41 -12.61 -3.04
N GLU A 236 -3.85 -12.09 -1.88
CA GLU A 236 -3.10 -11.12 -1.10
C GLU A 236 -1.80 -11.70 -0.54
N SER A 237 -1.84 -12.97 -0.10
CA SER A 237 -0.62 -13.68 0.33
C SER A 237 0.41 -13.79 -0.79
N LEU A 238 -0.02 -14.11 -2.03
CA LEU A 238 0.86 -14.14 -3.20
C LEU A 238 1.46 -12.77 -3.50
N PHE A 239 0.63 -11.73 -3.48
CA PHE A 239 1.08 -10.36 -3.75
C PHE A 239 2.13 -9.90 -2.74
N LYS A 240 1.89 -10.13 -1.44
CA LYS A 240 2.83 -9.76 -0.37
C LYS A 240 4.13 -10.59 -0.41
N LEU A 241 4.04 -11.88 -0.79
CA LEU A 241 5.23 -12.71 -1.02
C LEU A 241 6.16 -12.10 -2.06
N GLY A 242 5.61 -11.53 -3.14
CA GLY A 242 6.42 -10.85 -4.15
C GLY A 242 7.27 -9.72 -3.59
N ALA A 243 6.73 -8.92 -2.69
CA ALA A 243 7.44 -7.81 -2.06
C ALA A 243 8.52 -8.28 -1.05
N LEU A 244 8.27 -9.40 -0.34
CA LEU A 244 9.13 -9.91 0.72
C LEU A 244 10.18 -10.93 0.25
N ALA A 245 10.00 -11.53 -0.94
CA ALA A 245 10.88 -12.56 -1.48
C ALA A 245 12.31 -12.04 -1.71
N LYS A 246 13.31 -12.80 -1.24
CA LYS A 246 14.73 -12.51 -1.40
C LYS A 246 15.39 -13.30 -2.52
N ASP A 247 14.84 -14.47 -2.82
CA ASP A 247 15.35 -15.36 -3.85
C ASP A 247 14.24 -16.13 -4.57
N ALA A 248 14.62 -16.95 -5.55
CA ALA A 248 13.68 -17.72 -6.36
C ALA A 248 12.92 -18.80 -5.56
N ASN A 249 13.47 -19.28 -4.43
CA ASN A 249 12.78 -20.26 -3.59
C ASN A 249 11.61 -19.61 -2.85
N ASP A 250 11.81 -18.38 -2.35
CA ASP A 250 10.75 -17.60 -1.71
C ASP A 250 9.59 -17.32 -2.69
N LEU A 251 9.90 -17.13 -3.99
CA LEU A 251 8.90 -16.92 -5.05
C LEU A 251 8.22 -18.20 -5.54
N ARG A 252 8.64 -19.39 -5.09
CA ARG A 252 8.08 -20.63 -5.63
C ARG A 252 6.55 -20.73 -5.51
N PRO A 253 5.91 -20.38 -4.38
CA PRO A 253 4.44 -20.38 -4.30
C PRO A 253 3.79 -19.45 -5.31
N VAL A 254 4.42 -18.30 -5.59
CA VAL A 254 3.96 -17.32 -6.58
C VAL A 254 4.06 -17.90 -8.00
N ILE A 255 5.19 -18.54 -8.32
CA ILE A 255 5.42 -19.19 -9.62
C ILE A 255 4.42 -20.35 -9.84
N ASP A 256 4.19 -21.17 -8.82
CA ASP A 256 3.24 -22.29 -8.88
C ASP A 256 1.78 -21.79 -9.05
N ALA A 257 1.44 -20.61 -8.53
CA ALA A 257 0.13 -19.99 -8.70
C ALA A 257 -0.16 -19.48 -10.14
N LEU A 258 0.84 -19.36 -10.99
CA LEU A 258 0.67 -19.00 -12.41
C LEU A 258 0.13 -20.16 -13.26
N ALA A 259 0.03 -21.37 -12.73
CA ALA A 259 -0.48 -22.51 -13.44
C ALA A 259 -1.91 -22.26 -13.97
N ARG A 260 -2.21 -22.77 -15.19
CA ARG A 260 -3.48 -22.48 -15.89
C ARG A 260 -4.74 -23.03 -15.22
N ASP A 261 -4.60 -24.00 -14.33
CA ASP A 261 -5.67 -24.61 -13.56
C ASP A 261 -6.00 -23.82 -12.26
N ARG A 262 -5.23 -22.79 -11.94
CA ARG A 262 -5.49 -21.90 -10.82
C ARG A 262 -6.56 -20.86 -11.15
N HIS A 263 -7.18 -20.32 -10.09
CA HIS A 263 -8.17 -19.25 -10.25
C HIS A 263 -7.53 -18.01 -10.92
N ILE A 264 -8.29 -17.32 -11.76
CA ILE A 264 -7.78 -16.18 -12.54
C ILE A 264 -7.21 -15.08 -11.64
N ASP A 265 -7.85 -14.80 -10.51
CA ASP A 265 -7.41 -13.75 -9.56
C ASP A 265 -6.06 -14.12 -8.92
N GLU A 266 -5.85 -15.40 -8.57
CA GLU A 266 -4.57 -15.88 -8.05
C GLU A 266 -3.47 -15.74 -9.10
N ARG A 267 -3.75 -16.05 -10.36
CA ARG A 267 -2.80 -15.93 -11.45
C ARG A 267 -2.40 -14.48 -11.73
N ILE A 268 -3.37 -13.57 -11.71
CA ILE A 268 -3.12 -12.13 -11.87
C ILE A 268 -2.30 -11.61 -10.68
N SER A 269 -2.69 -11.96 -9.44
CA SER A 269 -1.94 -11.57 -8.23
C SER A 269 -0.51 -12.11 -8.24
N ALA A 270 -0.31 -13.34 -8.69
CA ALA A 270 1.02 -13.93 -8.85
C ALA A 270 1.87 -13.18 -9.89
N ALA A 271 1.29 -12.81 -11.03
CA ALA A 271 1.99 -12.03 -12.05
C ALA A 271 2.38 -10.63 -11.54
N MET A 272 1.47 -9.96 -10.81
CA MET A 272 1.74 -8.69 -10.14
C MET A 272 2.82 -8.83 -9.06
N ALA A 273 2.77 -9.92 -8.27
CA ALA A 273 3.76 -10.21 -7.24
C ALA A 273 5.18 -10.34 -7.83
N ILE A 274 5.31 -11.06 -8.95
CA ILE A 274 6.58 -11.17 -9.67
C ILE A 274 7.03 -9.79 -10.16
N ARG A 275 6.14 -8.98 -10.74
CA ARG A 275 6.47 -7.61 -11.17
C ARG A 275 7.05 -6.77 -10.03
N ASN A 276 6.46 -6.88 -8.84
CA ASN A 276 6.88 -6.09 -7.66
C ASN A 276 8.13 -6.66 -6.95
N SER A 277 8.48 -7.91 -7.23
CA SER A 277 9.64 -8.58 -6.63
C SER A 277 10.94 -7.97 -7.13
N GLN A 278 11.98 -8.01 -6.28
CA GLN A 278 13.36 -7.64 -6.62
C GLN A 278 14.20 -8.87 -7.03
N VAL A 279 13.61 -10.06 -7.06
CA VAL A 279 14.34 -11.30 -7.39
C VAL A 279 14.71 -11.31 -8.87
N VAL A 280 15.97 -11.57 -9.15
CA VAL A 280 16.53 -11.74 -10.51
C VAL A 280 17.15 -13.14 -10.61
N ASP A 281 16.53 -14.01 -11.40
CA ASP A 281 16.90 -15.39 -11.59
C ASP A 281 16.73 -15.79 -13.06
N ASP A 282 17.65 -16.57 -13.63
CA ASP A 282 17.60 -16.96 -15.04
C ASP A 282 16.44 -17.92 -15.37
N GLY A 283 16.00 -18.74 -14.42
CA GLY A 283 14.83 -19.60 -14.58
C GLY A 283 13.56 -18.77 -14.65
N LEU A 284 13.42 -17.82 -13.74
CA LEU A 284 12.31 -16.85 -13.72
C LEU A 284 12.27 -16.03 -15.01
N ARG A 285 13.43 -15.54 -15.50
CA ARG A 285 13.51 -14.79 -16.76
C ARG A 285 12.94 -15.59 -17.93
N ARG A 286 13.33 -16.86 -18.08
CA ARG A 286 12.83 -17.74 -19.15
C ARG A 286 11.32 -17.94 -19.06
N GLN A 287 10.82 -18.20 -17.86
CA GLN A 287 9.39 -18.39 -17.63
C GLN A 287 8.58 -17.11 -17.98
N LEU A 288 9.09 -15.93 -17.63
CA LEU A 288 8.46 -14.66 -17.99
C LEU A 288 8.44 -14.43 -19.51
N LEU A 289 9.52 -14.81 -20.23
CA LEU A 289 9.56 -14.75 -21.70
C LEU A 289 8.52 -15.67 -22.32
N ASP A 290 8.41 -16.91 -21.81
CA ASP A 290 7.42 -17.89 -22.30
C ASP A 290 5.99 -17.37 -22.06
N MET A 291 5.71 -16.82 -20.88
CA MET A 291 4.39 -16.24 -20.54
C MET A 291 4.04 -15.05 -21.43
N MET A 292 4.96 -14.08 -21.56
CA MET A 292 4.77 -12.90 -22.39
C MET A 292 4.48 -13.26 -23.85
N SER A 293 5.20 -14.26 -24.37
CA SER A 293 5.13 -14.66 -25.80
C SER A 293 3.97 -15.60 -26.12
N ASN A 294 3.26 -16.12 -25.11
CA ASN A 294 2.18 -17.09 -25.30
C ASN A 294 0.86 -16.37 -25.68
N PRO A 295 0.36 -16.50 -26.92
CA PRO A 295 -0.87 -15.82 -27.35
C PRO A 295 -2.14 -16.35 -26.67
N ASP A 296 -2.09 -17.57 -26.11
CA ASP A 296 -3.22 -18.17 -25.38
C ASP A 296 -3.27 -17.74 -23.90
N GLU A 297 -2.31 -16.93 -23.46
CA GLU A 297 -2.26 -16.42 -22.11
C GLU A 297 -3.10 -15.15 -21.97
N LEU A 298 -3.61 -14.89 -20.76
CA LEU A 298 -4.34 -13.68 -20.46
C LEU A 298 -3.47 -12.44 -20.71
N TRP A 299 -4.09 -11.43 -21.28
CA TRP A 299 -3.40 -10.19 -21.62
C TRP A 299 -2.72 -9.54 -20.40
N GLU A 300 -3.39 -9.49 -19.26
CA GLU A 300 -2.88 -8.92 -18.02
C GLU A 300 -1.62 -9.66 -17.55
N ILE A 301 -1.61 -10.99 -17.63
CA ILE A 301 -0.48 -11.82 -17.24
C ILE A 301 0.70 -11.61 -18.20
N ARG A 302 0.44 -11.57 -19.51
CA ARG A 302 1.45 -11.25 -20.52
C ARG A 302 2.08 -9.88 -20.29
N HIS A 303 1.24 -8.88 -19.96
CA HIS A 303 1.67 -7.52 -19.68
C HIS A 303 2.56 -7.45 -18.43
N TYR A 304 2.15 -8.05 -17.31
CA TYR A 304 2.96 -8.08 -16.08
C TYR A 304 4.26 -8.87 -16.26
N ALA A 305 4.25 -9.92 -17.06
CA ALA A 305 5.48 -10.64 -17.42
C ALA A 305 6.46 -9.74 -18.19
N ALA A 306 5.96 -8.98 -19.19
CA ALA A 306 6.76 -8.02 -19.93
C ALA A 306 7.32 -6.91 -19.05
N GLU A 307 6.51 -6.32 -18.16
CA GLU A 307 6.99 -5.32 -17.20
C GLU A 307 8.07 -5.87 -16.28
N SER A 308 7.91 -7.12 -15.81
CA SER A 308 8.88 -7.80 -14.96
C SER A 308 10.23 -8.00 -15.65
N LEU A 309 10.24 -8.24 -16.96
CA LEU A 309 11.46 -8.45 -17.73
C LEU A 309 12.37 -7.22 -17.81
N ARG A 310 11.87 -6.01 -17.54
CA ARG A 310 12.66 -4.76 -17.57
C ARG A 310 13.85 -4.76 -16.61
N ARG A 311 13.80 -5.54 -15.51
CA ARG A 311 14.88 -5.63 -14.52
C ARG A 311 15.93 -6.67 -14.87
N PHE A 312 15.68 -7.50 -15.91
CA PHE A 312 16.58 -8.56 -16.33
C PHE A 312 17.51 -8.10 -17.44
N LYS A 313 18.75 -8.63 -17.43
CA LYS A 313 19.62 -8.51 -18.59
C LYS A 313 19.15 -9.50 -19.66
N LEU A 314 18.54 -8.99 -20.71
CA LEU A 314 18.05 -9.78 -21.83
C LEU A 314 19.18 -10.09 -22.82
N SER A 315 19.20 -11.30 -23.35
CA SER A 315 19.99 -11.63 -24.53
C SER A 315 19.43 -10.94 -25.78
N GLU A 316 20.15 -10.96 -26.90
CA GLU A 316 19.67 -10.37 -28.15
C GLU A 316 18.37 -11.05 -28.65
N ASP A 317 18.27 -12.38 -28.47
CA ASP A 317 17.08 -13.15 -28.83
C ASP A 317 15.89 -12.84 -27.92
N ASP A 318 16.12 -12.75 -26.59
CA ASP A 318 15.10 -12.36 -25.61
C ASP A 318 14.57 -10.96 -25.91
N TYR A 319 15.49 -10.03 -26.23
CA TYR A 319 15.13 -8.64 -26.55
C TYR A 319 14.28 -8.55 -27.81
N ARG A 320 14.57 -9.38 -28.83
CA ARG A 320 13.74 -9.46 -30.05
C ARG A 320 12.31 -9.96 -29.73
N GLN A 321 12.17 -10.91 -28.82
CA GLN A 321 10.85 -11.36 -28.36
C GLN A 321 10.10 -10.25 -27.62
N TYR A 322 10.78 -9.57 -26.71
CA TYR A 322 10.25 -8.45 -25.96
C TYR A 322 9.79 -7.29 -26.88
N GLN A 323 10.57 -6.96 -27.90
CA GLN A 323 10.19 -5.94 -28.89
C GLN A 323 8.92 -6.31 -29.66
N ARG A 324 8.79 -7.56 -30.13
CA ARG A 324 7.58 -8.03 -30.83
C ARG A 324 6.32 -7.89 -29.96
N PHE A 325 6.43 -8.21 -28.69
CA PHE A 325 5.32 -7.99 -27.75
C PHE A 325 4.95 -6.52 -27.61
N ASN A 326 5.93 -5.62 -27.51
CA ASN A 326 5.67 -4.18 -27.43
C ASN A 326 5.02 -3.63 -28.71
N GLU A 327 5.40 -4.12 -29.87
CA GLU A 327 4.76 -3.79 -31.16
C GLU A 327 3.30 -4.26 -31.20
N GLU A 328 3.01 -5.47 -30.70
CA GLU A 328 1.64 -5.98 -30.52
C GLU A 328 0.82 -5.07 -29.59
N LEU A 329 1.41 -4.66 -28.46
CA LEU A 329 0.81 -3.75 -27.48
C LEU A 329 0.41 -2.41 -28.13
N GLU A 330 1.32 -1.80 -28.89
CA GLU A 330 1.04 -0.52 -29.55
C GLU A 330 -0.12 -0.62 -30.56
N VAL A 331 -0.22 -1.74 -31.28
CA VAL A 331 -1.32 -1.98 -32.22
C VAL A 331 -2.66 -2.05 -31.48
N ILE A 332 -2.71 -2.77 -30.35
CA ILE A 332 -3.93 -2.87 -29.52
C ILE A 332 -4.34 -1.52 -28.99
N GLN A 333 -3.40 -0.71 -28.47
CA GLN A 333 -3.68 0.61 -27.92
C GLN A 333 -4.15 1.63 -28.96
N ARG A 334 -3.72 1.48 -30.22
CA ARG A 334 -4.13 2.38 -31.32
C ARG A 334 -5.44 1.96 -31.98
N GLY A 335 -5.86 0.70 -31.82
CA GLY A 335 -7.05 0.14 -32.46
C GLY A 335 -8.32 0.14 -31.61
N GLY A 336 -8.23 0.49 -30.32
CA GLY A 336 -9.35 0.67 -29.38
C GLY A 336 -9.67 2.14 -29.19
#